data_ad4645640d0955bf93d4f3bf01648ab0
#
_entry.id   ad4645640d0955bf93d4f3bf01648ab0
#
_cell.length_a   1.000
_cell.length_b   1.000
_cell.length_c   1.000
_cell.angle_alpha   90.00
_cell.angle_beta   90.00
_cell.angle_gamma   90.00
#
_symmetry.space_group_name_H-M   'P 1'
#
loop_
_entity.id
_entity.type
_entity.pdbx_description
1 polymer ?
#
loop_
_entity_poly.entity_id
_entity_poly.type
_entity_poly.pdbx_seq_one_letter_code
_entity_poly.pdbx_strand_id
1 'polypeptide(L)'
;PPGVQLNGSGWTLTGYVHDGTPVQVLNRTTVTLAFGNDGRITGSAGCNHYFASYEVRGTGITIGQAGSTEMYCLAPGVMEQESTYLSLLGQAKTVTVDGDRLTLSDAKGTPVLSFNKIIPPVPAPLVGTNWTLDSFHSGDSVSSVIAGTRLTAVFGEDGRVSGSAGCNSYFAQYTSTGTSLSISGIGSTKMYCGAPGVMQQESTYLSLLGQVSSFAIEGNRLSVSDAKGIPILSFVVHGQVS
;
A
#
# COMPACT_ATOMS: atom_id res chain seq x y z
N PRO A 1 7.60 -31.84 -10.36
CA PRO A 1 6.80 -30.95 -9.54
C PRO A 1 6.86 -29.54 -10.13
N PRO A 2 5.74 -28.82 -10.21
CA PRO A 2 5.79 -27.42 -10.64
C PRO A 2 6.71 -26.66 -9.70
N GLY A 3 7.62 -25.85 -10.26
CA GLY A 3 8.54 -25.02 -9.49
C GLY A 3 7.78 -24.02 -8.61
N VAL A 4 8.40 -23.59 -7.51
CA VAL A 4 7.83 -22.60 -6.60
C VAL A 4 7.64 -21.28 -7.35
N GLN A 5 6.42 -20.77 -7.39
CA GLN A 5 6.08 -19.49 -8.02
C GLN A 5 6.25 -18.37 -7.00
N LEU A 6 7.32 -17.58 -7.15
CA LEU A 6 7.64 -16.46 -6.24
C LEU A 6 7.38 -15.08 -6.86
N ASN A 7 7.42 -14.99 -8.19
CA ASN A 7 7.32 -13.73 -8.93
C ASN A 7 6.08 -12.92 -8.52
N GLY A 8 6.27 -11.64 -8.22
CA GLY A 8 5.21 -10.73 -7.80
C GLY A 8 4.69 -10.98 -6.37
N SER A 9 5.37 -11.84 -5.59
CA SER A 9 4.95 -12.12 -4.22
C SER A 9 5.74 -11.30 -3.19
N GLY A 10 5.06 -10.91 -2.11
CA GLY A 10 5.64 -10.22 -0.97
C GLY A 10 5.49 -11.05 0.31
N TRP A 11 6.47 -10.93 1.20
CA TRP A 11 6.60 -11.74 2.40
C TRP A 11 7.11 -10.91 3.57
N THR A 12 6.58 -11.14 4.76
CA THR A 12 7.03 -10.52 6.02
C THR A 12 7.75 -11.57 6.86
N LEU A 13 8.96 -11.27 7.30
CA LEU A 13 9.76 -12.14 8.17
C LEU A 13 9.04 -12.36 9.51
N THR A 14 8.93 -13.60 9.92
CA THR A 14 8.36 -13.98 11.23
C THR A 14 9.41 -14.52 12.19
N GLY A 15 10.51 -15.06 11.68
CA GLY A 15 11.59 -15.58 12.48
C GLY A 15 12.84 -15.86 11.66
N TYR A 16 13.97 -15.87 12.33
CA TYR A 16 15.28 -16.16 11.74
C TYR A 16 16.15 -16.93 12.73
N VAL A 17 17.26 -17.51 12.27
CA VAL A 17 18.21 -18.21 13.14
C VAL A 17 19.37 -17.28 13.47
N HIS A 18 19.68 -17.13 14.76
CA HIS A 18 20.85 -16.41 15.25
C HIS A 18 21.67 -17.36 16.12
N ASP A 19 22.94 -17.56 15.80
CA ASP A 19 23.85 -18.51 16.47
C ASP A 19 23.25 -19.91 16.66
N GLY A 20 22.58 -20.41 15.62
CA GLY A 20 21.93 -21.71 15.62
C GLY A 20 20.62 -21.79 16.42
N THR A 21 20.16 -20.69 16.98
CA THR A 21 18.94 -20.60 17.78
C THR A 21 17.86 -19.85 17.02
N PRO A 22 16.61 -20.37 16.91
CA PRO A 22 15.49 -19.61 16.35
C PRO A 22 15.14 -18.40 17.21
N VAL A 23 15.06 -17.23 16.57
CA VAL A 23 14.64 -15.96 17.20
C VAL A 23 13.51 -15.33 16.43
N GLN A 24 12.68 -14.58 17.13
CA GLN A 24 11.61 -13.79 16.52
C GLN A 24 12.11 -12.41 16.10
N VAL A 25 11.44 -11.83 15.11
CA VAL A 25 11.70 -10.46 14.67
C VAL A 25 11.43 -9.49 15.82
N LEU A 26 12.30 -8.51 15.98
CA LEU A 26 12.17 -7.48 17.02
C LEU A 26 10.86 -6.71 16.87
N ASN A 27 10.18 -6.50 17.98
CA ASN A 27 9.00 -5.63 18.04
C ASN A 27 9.32 -4.24 17.50
N ARG A 28 8.38 -3.66 16.72
CA ARG A 28 8.49 -2.35 16.06
C ARG A 28 9.48 -2.31 14.89
N THR A 29 9.97 -3.45 14.41
CA THR A 29 10.64 -3.56 13.12
C THR A 29 9.81 -4.38 12.15
N THR A 30 9.90 -4.06 10.87
CA THR A 30 9.26 -4.85 9.80
C THR A 30 10.34 -5.22 8.81
N VAL A 31 10.60 -6.52 8.69
CA VAL A 31 11.52 -7.07 7.70
C VAL A 31 10.70 -7.73 6.60
N THR A 32 10.92 -7.32 5.36
CA THR A 32 10.14 -7.78 4.21
C THR A 32 11.03 -8.34 3.10
N LEU A 33 10.44 -9.20 2.27
CA LEU A 33 11.07 -9.79 1.09
C LEU A 33 10.04 -9.80 -0.05
N ALA A 34 10.30 -9.06 -1.10
CA ALA A 34 9.48 -9.04 -2.30
C ALA A 34 10.25 -9.61 -3.49
N PHE A 35 9.65 -10.54 -4.23
CA PHE A 35 10.20 -11.13 -5.43
C PHE A 35 9.64 -10.40 -6.66
N GLY A 36 10.47 -9.62 -7.35
CA GLY A 36 10.12 -8.96 -8.60
C GLY A 36 10.03 -9.93 -9.78
N ASN A 37 9.34 -9.50 -10.84
CA ASN A 37 9.27 -10.25 -12.10
C ASN A 37 10.55 -10.11 -12.95
N ASP A 38 11.45 -9.25 -12.54
CA ASP A 38 12.71 -8.92 -13.21
C ASP A 38 13.92 -9.67 -12.66
N GLY A 39 13.71 -10.70 -11.82
CA GLY A 39 14.78 -11.47 -11.18
C GLY A 39 15.47 -10.73 -10.03
N ARG A 40 14.81 -9.72 -9.45
CA ARG A 40 15.31 -8.99 -8.29
C ARG A 40 14.42 -9.19 -7.08
N ILE A 41 15.05 -9.25 -5.92
CA ILE A 41 14.37 -9.11 -4.64
C ILE A 41 14.64 -7.71 -4.07
N THR A 42 13.64 -7.21 -3.37
CA THR A 42 13.71 -5.93 -2.63
C THR A 42 12.99 -6.08 -1.29
N GLY A 43 13.30 -5.23 -0.34
CA GLY A 43 12.60 -5.23 0.93
C GLY A 43 13.19 -4.26 1.95
N SER A 44 12.63 -4.32 3.14
CA SER A 44 13.18 -3.69 4.34
C SER A 44 13.90 -4.74 5.17
N ALA A 45 15.08 -4.43 5.65
CA ALA A 45 15.84 -5.30 6.57
C ALA A 45 15.60 -4.93 8.06
N GLY A 46 14.67 -4.00 8.30
CA GLY A 46 14.31 -3.50 9.63
C GLY A 46 14.68 -2.04 9.84
N CYS A 47 15.87 -1.62 9.41
CA CYS A 47 16.32 -0.23 9.35
C CYS A 47 16.49 0.22 7.90
N ASN A 48 17.22 -0.54 7.12
CA ASN A 48 17.57 -0.20 5.74
C ASN A 48 16.71 -0.95 4.72
N HIS A 49 16.55 -0.32 3.55
CA HIS A 49 16.06 -1.00 2.36
C HIS A 49 17.20 -1.74 1.69
N TYR A 50 16.91 -2.93 1.17
CA TYR A 50 17.89 -3.74 0.46
C TYR A 50 17.36 -4.22 -0.89
N PHE A 51 18.27 -4.65 -1.75
CA PHE A 51 17.99 -5.28 -3.03
C PHE A 51 19.08 -6.30 -3.36
N ALA A 52 18.71 -7.36 -4.07
CA ALA A 52 19.64 -8.35 -4.61
C ALA A 52 19.07 -8.98 -5.88
N SER A 53 19.88 -9.69 -6.65
CA SER A 53 19.38 -10.58 -7.70
C SER A 53 18.95 -11.90 -7.09
N TYR A 54 18.03 -12.62 -7.74
CA TYR A 54 17.69 -13.99 -7.38
C TYR A 54 17.40 -14.85 -8.62
N GLU A 55 17.63 -16.14 -8.48
CA GLU A 55 17.27 -17.17 -9.45
C GLU A 55 16.69 -18.38 -8.71
N VAL A 56 15.59 -18.94 -9.24
CA VAL A 56 14.93 -20.13 -8.69
C VAL A 56 14.94 -21.24 -9.73
N ARG A 57 15.36 -22.44 -9.33
CA ARG A 57 15.33 -23.66 -10.14
C ARG A 57 14.73 -24.81 -9.32
N GLY A 58 13.47 -25.14 -9.59
CA GLY A 58 12.71 -26.08 -8.76
C GLY A 58 12.51 -25.54 -7.35
N THR A 59 13.09 -26.17 -6.35
CA THR A 59 13.14 -25.67 -4.96
C THR A 59 14.48 -24.99 -4.62
N GLY A 60 15.45 -25.03 -5.52
CA GLY A 60 16.74 -24.34 -5.34
C GLY A 60 16.60 -22.85 -5.55
N ILE A 61 17.19 -22.05 -4.67
CA ILE A 61 17.27 -20.59 -4.79
C ILE A 61 18.72 -20.13 -4.68
N THR A 62 19.09 -19.19 -5.52
CA THR A 62 20.37 -18.47 -5.42
C THR A 62 20.06 -16.99 -5.28
N ILE A 63 20.56 -16.37 -4.22
CA ILE A 63 20.43 -14.96 -3.97
C ILE A 63 21.83 -14.34 -4.07
N GLY A 64 21.95 -13.30 -4.90
CA GLY A 64 23.19 -12.55 -5.08
C GLY A 64 23.52 -11.71 -3.85
N GLN A 65 24.67 -11.04 -3.90
CA GLN A 65 25.06 -10.13 -2.83
C GLN A 65 24.03 -8.98 -2.70
N ALA A 66 23.53 -8.80 -1.49
CA ALA A 66 22.59 -7.72 -1.21
C ALA A 66 23.32 -6.37 -1.10
N GLY A 67 22.79 -5.36 -1.79
CA GLY A 67 23.07 -3.96 -1.53
C GLY A 67 22.01 -3.39 -0.61
N SER A 68 22.38 -2.45 0.25
CA SER A 68 21.44 -1.76 1.16
C SER A 68 21.74 -0.27 1.28
N THR A 69 20.76 0.49 1.75
CA THR A 69 20.99 1.86 2.24
C THR A 69 21.82 1.81 3.53
N GLU A 70 22.45 2.91 3.91
CA GLU A 70 23.39 2.98 5.04
C GLU A 70 22.88 3.90 6.16
N MET A 71 21.59 3.75 6.54
CA MET A 71 21.09 4.43 7.74
C MET A 71 21.49 3.67 9.00
N TYR A 72 21.66 4.39 10.09
CA TYR A 72 21.91 3.82 11.41
C TYR A 72 20.69 4.03 12.32
N CYS A 73 20.07 2.94 12.75
CA CYS A 73 18.94 2.97 13.64
C CYS A 73 19.38 2.76 15.10
N LEU A 74 19.01 3.70 15.96
CA LEU A 74 19.44 3.74 17.37
C LEU A 74 18.74 2.70 18.27
N ALA A 75 17.62 2.13 17.80
CA ALA A 75 16.88 1.14 18.59
C ALA A 75 17.73 -0.12 18.81
N PRO A 76 17.83 -0.60 20.06
CA PRO A 76 18.69 -1.73 20.41
C PRO A 76 18.39 -2.98 19.60
N GLY A 77 19.43 -3.64 19.08
CA GLY A 77 19.36 -4.89 18.35
C GLY A 77 18.94 -4.78 16.88
N VAL A 78 18.45 -3.62 16.41
CA VAL A 78 17.94 -3.48 15.04
C VAL A 78 19.06 -3.67 14.01
N MET A 79 20.22 -3.08 14.20
CA MET A 79 21.35 -3.23 13.29
C MET A 79 21.92 -4.65 13.28
N GLU A 80 21.88 -5.34 14.43
CA GLU A 80 22.29 -6.73 14.56
C GLU A 80 21.32 -7.66 13.85
N GLN A 81 20.01 -7.47 14.05
CA GLN A 81 18.96 -8.20 13.32
C GLN A 81 19.12 -8.02 11.80
N GLU A 82 19.32 -6.79 11.33
CA GLU A 82 19.53 -6.47 9.91
C GLU A 82 20.74 -7.21 9.34
N SER A 83 21.88 -7.09 9.99
CA SER A 83 23.12 -7.75 9.58
C SER A 83 22.94 -9.28 9.52
N THR A 84 22.33 -9.87 10.55
CA THR A 84 22.03 -11.29 10.60
C THR A 84 21.09 -11.72 9.48
N TYR A 85 20.00 -10.98 9.28
CA TYR A 85 19.03 -11.24 8.21
C TYR A 85 19.68 -11.24 6.83
N LEU A 86 20.42 -10.19 6.48
CA LEU A 86 21.08 -10.08 5.16
C LEU A 86 22.12 -11.19 4.95
N SER A 87 22.85 -11.58 6.00
CA SER A 87 23.78 -12.71 5.97
C SER A 87 23.07 -14.02 5.68
N LEU A 88 21.98 -14.31 6.39
CA LEU A 88 21.18 -15.53 6.21
C LEU A 88 20.50 -15.56 4.84
N LEU A 89 20.06 -14.42 4.33
CA LEU A 89 19.46 -14.29 3.01
C LEU A 89 20.46 -14.73 1.91
N GLY A 90 21.72 -14.32 2.02
CA GLY A 90 22.79 -14.74 1.11
C GLY A 90 23.18 -16.24 1.25
N GLN A 91 22.92 -16.84 2.40
CA GLN A 91 23.19 -18.27 2.67
C GLN A 91 22.06 -19.18 2.19
N ALA A 92 20.89 -18.66 1.84
CA ALA A 92 19.76 -19.45 1.37
C ALA A 92 20.11 -20.26 0.11
N LYS A 93 19.76 -21.55 0.11
CA LYS A 93 19.97 -22.48 -1.00
C LYS A 93 18.68 -23.17 -1.44
N THR A 94 17.70 -23.29 -0.57
CA THR A 94 16.40 -23.85 -0.92
C THR A 94 15.27 -22.97 -0.43
N VAL A 95 14.18 -22.98 -1.18
CA VAL A 95 12.94 -22.27 -0.85
C VAL A 95 11.79 -23.26 -0.88
N THR A 96 10.94 -23.19 0.13
CA THR A 96 9.66 -23.91 0.18
C THR A 96 8.55 -22.94 0.48
N VAL A 97 7.40 -23.15 -0.16
CA VAL A 97 6.15 -22.40 0.11
C VAL A 97 5.08 -23.42 0.44
N ASP A 98 4.48 -23.23 1.61
CA ASP A 98 3.35 -24.03 2.09
C ASP A 98 2.22 -23.07 2.50
N GLY A 99 1.21 -22.95 1.63
CA GLY A 99 0.16 -21.96 1.78
C GLY A 99 0.73 -20.53 1.82
N ASP A 100 0.50 -19.85 2.93
CA ASP A 100 0.96 -18.47 3.16
C ASP A 100 2.29 -18.40 3.93
N ARG A 101 3.00 -19.50 4.03
CA ARG A 101 4.32 -19.57 4.68
C ARG A 101 5.42 -19.85 3.67
N LEU A 102 6.48 -19.03 3.70
CA LEU A 102 7.71 -19.24 2.94
C LEU A 102 8.86 -19.54 3.91
N THR A 103 9.65 -20.54 3.59
CA THR A 103 10.86 -20.91 4.34
C THR A 103 12.06 -20.92 3.42
N LEU A 104 13.12 -20.23 3.80
CA LEU A 104 14.43 -20.34 3.18
C LEU A 104 15.33 -21.18 4.07
N SER A 105 16.04 -22.14 3.45
CA SER A 105 16.96 -23.02 4.15
C SER A 105 18.38 -22.93 3.57
N ASP A 106 19.35 -23.23 4.41
CA ASP A 106 20.78 -23.25 4.05
C ASP A 106 21.15 -24.48 3.18
N ALA A 107 22.44 -24.64 2.89
CA ALA A 107 22.96 -25.76 2.09
C ALA A 107 22.82 -27.15 2.78
N LYS A 108 22.57 -27.16 4.10
CA LYS A 108 22.31 -28.39 4.86
C LYS A 108 20.82 -28.73 4.92
N GLY A 109 19.97 -27.88 4.36
CA GLY A 109 18.50 -27.98 4.46
C GLY A 109 17.93 -27.48 5.79
N THR A 110 18.73 -26.79 6.59
CA THR A 110 18.26 -26.20 7.85
C THR A 110 17.49 -24.93 7.56
N PRO A 111 16.23 -24.79 8.04
CA PRO A 111 15.48 -23.54 7.94
C PRO A 111 16.23 -22.41 8.64
N VAL A 112 16.49 -21.32 7.92
CA VAL A 112 17.21 -20.16 8.45
C VAL A 112 16.36 -18.88 8.49
N LEU A 113 15.39 -18.74 7.59
CA LEU A 113 14.45 -17.63 7.53
C LEU A 113 13.03 -18.15 7.30
N SER A 114 12.08 -17.65 8.06
CA SER A 114 10.65 -17.99 7.93
C SER A 114 9.82 -16.71 7.73
N PHE A 115 8.87 -16.78 6.81
CA PHE A 115 8.05 -15.62 6.43
C PHE A 115 6.57 -16.01 6.34
N ASN A 116 5.72 -15.01 6.52
CA ASN A 116 4.32 -15.06 6.14
C ASN A 116 4.09 -14.20 4.89
N LYS A 117 3.17 -14.64 4.03
CA LYS A 117 2.80 -13.94 2.80
C LYS A 117 2.14 -12.60 3.14
N ILE A 118 2.57 -11.56 2.45
CA ILE A 118 1.85 -10.29 2.45
C ILE A 118 0.64 -10.48 1.54
N ILE A 119 -0.53 -10.59 2.15
CA ILE A 119 -1.80 -10.61 1.43
C ILE A 119 -2.27 -9.16 1.37
N PRO A 120 -2.31 -8.54 0.16
CA PRO A 120 -2.88 -7.21 0.05
C PRO A 120 -4.31 -7.22 0.63
N PRO A 121 -4.70 -6.21 1.39
CA PRO A 121 -6.08 -6.13 1.87
C PRO A 121 -7.02 -6.15 0.66
N VAL A 122 -8.12 -6.89 0.77
CA VAL A 122 -9.16 -6.90 -0.28
C VAL A 122 -9.60 -5.46 -0.49
N PRO A 123 -9.53 -4.94 -1.72
CA PRO A 123 -9.95 -3.57 -1.98
C PRO A 123 -11.40 -3.35 -1.56
N ALA A 124 -11.67 -2.25 -0.85
CA ALA A 124 -13.03 -1.86 -0.54
C ALA A 124 -13.80 -1.62 -1.86
N PRO A 125 -15.06 -2.04 -1.98
CA PRO A 125 -15.84 -1.78 -3.17
C PRO A 125 -16.06 -0.28 -3.36
N LEU A 126 -16.05 0.21 -4.59
CA LEU A 126 -16.38 1.62 -4.89
C LEU A 126 -17.79 1.95 -4.41
N VAL A 127 -18.74 1.09 -4.74
CA VAL A 127 -20.17 1.24 -4.44
C VAL A 127 -20.47 0.80 -3.02
N GLY A 128 -21.29 1.58 -2.31
CA GLY A 128 -21.72 1.30 -0.94
C GLY A 128 -20.69 1.67 0.15
N THR A 129 -19.46 2.00 -0.23
CA THR A 129 -18.44 2.42 0.73
C THR A 129 -18.56 3.92 1.02
N ASN A 130 -18.46 4.28 2.29
CA ASN A 130 -18.40 5.68 2.72
C ASN A 130 -16.95 6.16 2.64
N TRP A 131 -16.61 6.86 1.58
CA TRP A 131 -15.29 7.42 1.31
C TRP A 131 -15.16 8.79 1.97
N THR A 132 -14.13 9.00 2.76
CA THR A 132 -13.79 10.31 3.36
C THR A 132 -12.55 10.85 2.67
N LEU A 133 -12.59 12.10 2.21
CA LEU A 133 -11.45 12.75 1.56
C LEU A 133 -10.30 12.89 2.56
N ASP A 134 -9.14 12.40 2.16
CA ASP A 134 -7.87 12.48 2.88
C ASP A 134 -7.05 13.68 2.37
N SER A 135 -6.92 13.82 1.07
CA SER A 135 -6.09 14.85 0.47
C SER A 135 -6.52 15.27 -0.93
N PHE A 136 -6.16 16.51 -1.25
CA PHE A 136 -6.20 17.09 -2.60
C PHE A 136 -4.82 16.98 -3.23
N HIS A 137 -4.76 16.71 -4.53
CA HIS A 137 -3.52 16.67 -5.29
C HIS A 137 -3.53 17.74 -6.39
N SER A 138 -2.39 18.41 -6.58
CA SER A 138 -2.18 19.39 -7.65
C SER A 138 -0.75 19.22 -8.17
N GLY A 139 -0.57 18.37 -9.20
CA GLY A 139 0.76 17.93 -9.64
C GLY A 139 1.51 17.24 -8.50
N ASP A 140 2.70 17.73 -8.16
CA ASP A 140 3.54 17.17 -7.08
C ASP A 140 3.13 17.67 -5.68
N SER A 141 2.16 18.56 -5.59
CA SER A 141 1.71 19.15 -4.32
C SER A 141 0.51 18.38 -3.77
N VAL A 142 0.57 18.08 -2.46
CA VAL A 142 -0.51 17.45 -1.72
C VAL A 142 -0.94 18.38 -0.59
N SER A 143 -2.23 18.62 -0.46
CA SER A 143 -2.80 19.43 0.61
C SER A 143 -3.88 18.68 1.38
N SER A 144 -3.86 18.83 2.70
CA SER A 144 -4.82 18.19 3.60
C SER A 144 -6.16 18.95 3.61
N VAL A 145 -7.19 18.24 4.05
CA VAL A 145 -8.51 18.81 4.33
C VAL A 145 -8.43 19.78 5.51
N ILE A 146 -9.16 20.88 5.44
CA ILE A 146 -9.23 21.87 6.53
C ILE A 146 -9.78 21.22 7.80
N ALA A 147 -9.06 21.38 8.91
CA ALA A 147 -9.46 20.83 10.20
C ALA A 147 -10.88 21.25 10.60
N GLY A 148 -11.66 20.32 11.11
CA GLY A 148 -13.06 20.53 11.47
C GLY A 148 -14.06 20.43 10.31
N THR A 149 -13.59 20.20 9.06
CA THR A 149 -14.47 19.89 7.91
C THR A 149 -14.38 18.43 7.56
N ARG A 150 -15.46 17.90 6.98
CA ARG A 150 -15.49 16.53 6.47
C ARG A 150 -16.04 16.54 5.05
N LEU A 151 -15.28 16.00 4.11
CA LEU A 151 -15.69 15.82 2.74
C LEU A 151 -15.84 14.32 2.49
N THR A 152 -16.99 13.92 1.94
CA THR A 152 -17.31 12.49 1.76
C THR A 152 -17.87 12.22 0.38
N ALA A 153 -17.77 10.97 -0.06
CA ALA A 153 -18.40 10.45 -1.26
C ALA A 153 -18.96 9.05 -1.00
N VAL A 154 -20.22 8.83 -1.32
CA VAL A 154 -20.86 7.52 -1.33
C VAL A 154 -21.43 7.28 -2.72
N PHE A 155 -20.94 6.25 -3.39
CA PHE A 155 -21.42 5.80 -4.71
C PHE A 155 -22.53 4.79 -4.50
N GLY A 156 -23.75 5.13 -4.92
CA GLY A 156 -24.92 4.25 -4.81
C GLY A 156 -25.05 3.32 -6.01
N GLU A 157 -25.75 2.20 -5.82
CA GLU A 157 -26.08 1.25 -6.90
C GLU A 157 -26.97 1.87 -7.98
N ASP A 158 -27.65 2.96 -7.66
CA ASP A 158 -28.53 3.71 -8.56
C ASP A 158 -27.79 4.66 -9.53
N GLY A 159 -26.45 4.62 -9.58
CA GLY A 159 -25.64 5.50 -10.41
C GLY A 159 -25.52 6.92 -9.88
N ARG A 160 -25.82 7.14 -8.60
CA ARG A 160 -25.68 8.45 -7.94
C ARG A 160 -24.53 8.45 -6.94
N VAL A 161 -23.82 9.54 -6.88
CA VAL A 161 -22.86 9.83 -5.83
C VAL A 161 -23.34 11.00 -5.02
N SER A 162 -23.22 10.90 -3.70
CA SER A 162 -23.62 11.96 -2.77
C SER A 162 -22.67 12.02 -1.58
N GLY A 163 -22.66 13.16 -0.89
CA GLY A 163 -21.85 13.35 0.29
C GLY A 163 -21.83 14.76 0.81
N SER A 164 -20.87 15.03 1.68
CA SER A 164 -20.57 16.36 2.19
C SER A 164 -19.41 16.97 1.42
N ALA A 165 -19.49 18.23 1.07
CA ALA A 165 -18.41 19.01 0.47
C ALA A 165 -17.67 19.90 1.51
N GLY A 166 -17.94 19.69 2.80
CA GLY A 166 -17.35 20.42 3.92
C GLY A 166 -18.37 21.35 4.60
N CYS A 167 -19.04 22.21 3.85
CA CYS A 167 -20.16 23.04 4.31
C CYS A 167 -21.49 22.50 3.81
N ASN A 168 -21.57 22.23 2.52
CA ASN A 168 -22.79 21.81 1.85
C ASN A 168 -22.82 20.32 1.57
N SER A 169 -24.04 19.76 1.52
CA SER A 169 -24.25 18.44 0.93
C SER A 169 -24.31 18.57 -0.58
N TYR A 170 -23.79 17.57 -1.29
CA TYR A 170 -23.84 17.51 -2.75
C TYR A 170 -24.39 16.17 -3.23
N PHE A 171 -24.83 16.17 -4.47
CA PHE A 171 -25.25 14.98 -5.24
C PHE A 171 -24.81 15.13 -6.69
N ALA A 172 -24.58 14.04 -7.35
CA ALA A 172 -24.23 13.97 -8.76
C ALA A 172 -24.62 12.60 -9.35
N GLN A 173 -24.53 12.46 -10.66
CA GLN A 173 -24.60 11.18 -11.34
C GLN A 173 -23.18 10.69 -11.62
N TYR A 174 -22.98 9.39 -11.60
CA TYR A 174 -21.71 8.78 -12.00
C TYR A 174 -21.94 7.57 -12.92
N THR A 175 -20.93 7.29 -13.72
CA THR A 175 -20.81 6.03 -14.48
C THR A 175 -19.42 5.45 -14.23
N SER A 176 -19.33 4.14 -14.06
CA SER A 176 -18.05 3.44 -13.91
C SER A 176 -18.01 2.18 -14.77
N THR A 177 -16.86 1.94 -15.41
CA THR A 177 -16.60 0.72 -16.20
C THR A 177 -15.11 0.39 -16.08
N GLY A 178 -14.79 -0.77 -15.48
CA GLY A 178 -13.41 -1.10 -15.16
C GLY A 178 -12.82 -0.06 -14.21
N THR A 179 -11.75 0.61 -14.62
CA THR A 179 -11.10 1.71 -13.88
C THR A 179 -11.57 3.11 -14.31
N SER A 180 -12.44 3.20 -15.31
CA SER A 180 -13.02 4.48 -15.72
C SER A 180 -14.10 4.92 -14.75
N LEU A 181 -14.13 6.21 -14.43
CA LEU A 181 -15.14 6.83 -13.58
C LEU A 181 -15.44 8.23 -14.10
N SER A 182 -16.70 8.54 -14.35
CA SER A 182 -17.13 9.87 -14.75
C SER A 182 -18.23 10.36 -13.81
N ILE A 183 -18.12 11.61 -13.36
CA ILE A 183 -19.08 12.26 -12.47
C ILE A 183 -19.63 13.51 -13.15
N SER A 184 -20.93 13.66 -13.19
CA SER A 184 -21.59 14.76 -13.91
C SER A 184 -22.86 15.21 -13.18
N GLY A 185 -23.38 16.38 -13.54
CA GLY A 185 -24.62 16.91 -12.96
C GLY A 185 -24.50 17.22 -11.47
N ILE A 186 -23.36 17.75 -11.04
CA ILE A 186 -23.09 18.07 -9.63
C ILE A 186 -23.99 19.21 -9.18
N GLY A 187 -24.82 18.95 -8.18
CA GLY A 187 -25.61 19.92 -7.47
C GLY A 187 -25.26 19.94 -5.98
N SER A 188 -25.42 21.08 -5.33
CA SER A 188 -25.20 21.22 -3.89
C SER A 188 -26.22 22.13 -3.23
N THR A 189 -26.39 21.99 -1.92
CA THR A 189 -27.08 23.02 -1.11
C THR A 189 -26.27 24.32 -1.12
N LYS A 190 -26.86 25.43 -0.69
CA LYS A 190 -26.24 26.76 -0.78
C LYS A 190 -26.17 27.46 0.58
N MET A 191 -25.68 26.73 1.59
CA MET A 191 -25.33 27.33 2.87
C MET A 191 -24.02 28.07 2.78
N TYR A 192 -23.84 29.08 3.59
CA TYR A 192 -22.59 29.80 3.76
C TYR A 192 -21.95 29.44 5.10
N CYS A 193 -20.74 28.93 5.10
CA CYS A 193 -19.96 28.65 6.29
C CYS A 193 -18.86 29.70 6.43
N GLY A 194 -18.91 30.47 7.52
CA GLY A 194 -18.03 31.62 7.75
C GLY A 194 -16.58 31.25 8.16
N ALA A 195 -16.27 29.98 8.39
CA ALA A 195 -14.90 29.58 8.73
C ALA A 195 -13.95 29.80 7.53
N PRO A 196 -12.75 30.37 7.77
CA PRO A 196 -11.82 30.72 6.69
C PRO A 196 -11.47 29.53 5.80
N GLY A 197 -11.55 29.73 4.49
CA GLY A 197 -11.16 28.74 3.48
C GLY A 197 -12.18 27.62 3.20
N VAL A 198 -13.20 27.43 4.04
CA VAL A 198 -14.17 26.32 3.89
C VAL A 198 -14.92 26.38 2.57
N MET A 199 -15.44 27.56 2.21
CA MET A 199 -16.15 27.75 0.94
C MET A 199 -15.23 27.57 -0.27
N GLN A 200 -13.97 27.98 -0.17
CA GLN A 200 -12.97 27.76 -1.24
C GLN A 200 -12.64 26.28 -1.38
N GLN A 201 -12.44 25.56 -0.28
CA GLN A 201 -12.23 24.12 -0.29
C GLN A 201 -13.40 23.37 -0.93
N GLU A 202 -14.64 23.73 -0.57
CA GLU A 202 -15.84 23.15 -1.15
C GLU A 202 -15.90 23.37 -2.67
N SER A 203 -15.68 24.61 -3.12
CA SER A 203 -15.65 24.94 -4.55
C SER A 203 -14.58 24.13 -5.31
N THR A 204 -13.39 24.02 -4.73
CA THR A 204 -12.30 23.21 -5.28
C THR A 204 -12.67 21.74 -5.36
N TYR A 205 -13.23 21.18 -4.29
CA TYR A 205 -13.65 19.78 -4.24
C TYR A 205 -14.70 19.45 -5.31
N LEU A 206 -15.76 20.24 -5.41
CA LEU A 206 -16.82 20.01 -6.39
C LEU A 206 -16.31 20.20 -7.83
N SER A 207 -15.39 21.14 -8.06
CA SER A 207 -14.76 21.32 -9.37
C SER A 207 -13.90 20.10 -9.75
N LEU A 208 -13.11 19.55 -8.81
CA LEU A 208 -12.28 18.38 -9.06
C LEU A 208 -13.11 17.12 -9.26
N LEU A 209 -14.23 16.96 -8.54
CA LEU A 209 -15.15 15.84 -8.80
C LEU A 209 -15.65 15.82 -10.24
N GLY A 210 -15.92 16.98 -10.84
CA GLY A 210 -16.32 17.07 -12.25
C GLY A 210 -15.19 16.78 -13.26
N GLN A 211 -13.94 16.69 -12.81
CA GLN A 211 -12.77 16.38 -13.66
C GLN A 211 -12.35 14.90 -13.57
N VAL A 212 -13.00 14.13 -12.71
CA VAL A 212 -12.69 12.71 -12.53
C VAL A 212 -12.88 11.94 -13.83
N SER A 213 -11.89 11.16 -14.23
CA SER A 213 -11.90 10.32 -15.43
C SER A 213 -11.57 8.86 -15.13
N SER A 214 -10.80 8.60 -14.07
CA SER A 214 -10.44 7.23 -13.66
C SER A 214 -10.29 7.12 -12.14
N PHE A 215 -10.29 5.87 -11.65
CA PHE A 215 -10.05 5.57 -10.24
C PHE A 215 -9.22 4.30 -10.07
N ALA A 216 -8.56 4.21 -8.91
CA ALA A 216 -7.92 3.00 -8.41
C ALA A 216 -8.25 2.84 -6.93
N ILE A 217 -8.46 1.60 -6.49
CA ILE A 217 -8.68 1.27 -5.08
C ILE A 217 -7.61 0.28 -4.64
N GLU A 218 -6.84 0.67 -3.62
CA GLU A 218 -5.83 -0.16 -2.99
C GLU A 218 -6.19 -0.31 -1.50
N GLY A 219 -6.65 -1.51 -1.13
CA GLY A 219 -7.17 -1.75 0.20
C GLY A 219 -8.32 -0.78 0.54
N ASN A 220 -8.09 0.08 1.51
CA ASN A 220 -9.07 1.06 2.00
C ASN A 220 -8.85 2.49 1.47
N ARG A 221 -8.03 2.65 0.44
CA ARG A 221 -7.74 3.93 -0.22
C ARG A 221 -8.29 3.96 -1.64
N LEU A 222 -9.05 5.00 -1.94
CA LEU A 222 -9.55 5.33 -3.28
C LEU A 222 -8.77 6.55 -3.79
N SER A 223 -8.12 6.42 -4.93
CA SER A 223 -7.51 7.52 -5.67
C SER A 223 -8.31 7.78 -6.94
N VAL A 224 -8.66 9.02 -7.21
CA VAL A 224 -9.30 9.41 -8.47
C VAL A 224 -8.40 10.35 -9.24
N SER A 225 -8.38 10.18 -10.57
CA SER A 225 -7.49 10.91 -11.48
C SER A 225 -8.27 11.62 -12.59
N ASP A 226 -7.66 12.68 -13.12
CA ASP A 226 -8.18 13.43 -14.26
C ASP A 226 -8.00 12.65 -15.60
N ALA A 227 -8.39 13.28 -16.72
CA ALA A 227 -8.27 12.70 -18.06
C ALA A 227 -6.82 12.47 -18.52
N LYS A 228 -5.83 13.06 -17.84
CA LYS A 228 -4.39 12.84 -18.11
C LYS A 228 -3.82 11.72 -17.24
N GLY A 229 -4.63 11.12 -16.35
CA GLY A 229 -4.19 10.12 -15.40
C GLY A 229 -3.47 10.72 -14.17
N ILE A 230 -3.55 12.03 -13.96
CA ILE A 230 -2.94 12.70 -12.81
C ILE A 230 -3.90 12.57 -11.62
N PRO A 231 -3.45 12.02 -10.48
CA PRO A 231 -4.27 11.98 -9.27
C PRO A 231 -4.70 13.38 -8.83
N ILE A 232 -5.98 13.54 -8.49
CA ILE A 232 -6.57 14.83 -8.08
C ILE A 232 -7.18 14.79 -6.68
N LEU A 233 -7.76 13.64 -6.27
CA LEU A 233 -8.32 13.44 -4.93
C LEU A 233 -7.97 12.05 -4.42
N SER A 234 -7.66 11.94 -3.12
CA SER A 234 -7.50 10.67 -2.43
C SER A 234 -8.46 10.58 -1.25
N PHE A 235 -9.09 9.41 -1.12
CA PHE A 235 -10.06 9.11 -0.07
C PHE A 235 -9.63 7.88 0.72
N VAL A 236 -10.13 7.77 1.93
CA VAL A 236 -10.01 6.58 2.79
C VAL A 236 -11.39 6.12 3.24
N VAL A 237 -11.54 4.84 3.55
CA VAL A 237 -12.76 4.32 4.13
C VAL A 237 -13.01 5.00 5.48
N HIS A 238 -14.23 5.49 5.71
CA HIS A 238 -14.61 6.15 6.96
C HIS A 238 -14.41 5.23 8.16
N GLY A 239 -13.67 5.70 9.16
CA GLY A 239 -13.44 4.97 10.42
C GLY A 239 -12.09 4.28 10.54
N GLN A 240 -11.23 4.33 9.53
CA GLN A 240 -9.85 3.87 9.60
C GLN A 240 -8.89 5.05 9.41
N VAL A 241 -8.71 5.82 10.48
CA VAL A 241 -7.58 6.75 10.58
C VAL A 241 -6.40 5.93 11.09
N SER A 242 -5.37 5.78 10.26
CA SER A 242 -4.10 5.14 10.62
C SER A 242 -3.29 5.98 11.59
#